data_3b88bf7e9f01c592b9be6d95951deaef
#
_entry.id   3b88bf7e9f01c592b9be6d95951deaef
#
_cell.length_a   1.000
_cell.length_b   1.000
_cell.length_c   1.000
_cell.angle_alpha   90.00
_cell.angle_beta   90.00
_cell.angle_gamma   90.00
#
_symmetry.space_group_name_H-M   'P 1'
#
loop_
_entity.id
_entity.type
_entity.pdbx_description
1 polymer ?
#
loop_
_entity_poly.entity_id
_entity_poly.type
_entity_poly.pdbx_seq_one_letter_code
_entity_poly.pdbx_strand_id
1 'polypeptide(L)'
;MKYDVFISYSRKDFDEVSALMEAIRKEIPGLSMWFDVNGIESGDDFEEKIIDAIDNSSFLLFALSDNSLDSEWTKKEVMYAKNTGKRIVPVLLKGAQLKSWFLFKFSTTDCIDSTNRIHMEKLCRNLSDWIGRKPVITPSG
;
A
#
# COMPACT_ATOMS: atom_id res chain seq x y z
N MET A 1 12.96 -4.15 -13.27
CA MET A 1 12.35 -2.84 -12.99
C MET A 1 12.04 -2.74 -11.52
N LYS A 2 12.38 -1.62 -10.91
CA LYS A 2 12.14 -1.43 -9.48
C LYS A 2 11.06 -0.41 -9.22
N TYR A 3 10.26 -0.67 -8.19
CA TYR A 3 9.22 0.22 -7.73
C TYR A 3 9.52 0.65 -6.30
N ASP A 4 9.07 1.83 -5.91
CA ASP A 4 9.15 2.23 -4.52
C ASP A 4 8.09 1.50 -3.70
N VAL A 5 6.87 1.45 -4.22
CA VAL A 5 5.71 0.92 -3.49
C VAL A 5 4.90 -0.02 -4.35
N PHE A 6 4.53 -1.16 -3.78
CA PHE A 6 3.50 -2.03 -4.32
C PHE A 6 2.20 -1.72 -3.57
N ILE A 7 1.13 -1.43 -4.30
CA ILE A 7 -0.16 -1.13 -3.69
C ILE A 7 -1.04 -2.38 -3.73
N SER A 8 -1.35 -2.91 -2.55
CA SER A 8 -2.26 -4.05 -2.40
C SER A 8 -3.63 -3.51 -1.99
N TYR A 9 -4.64 -3.72 -2.83
CA TYR A 9 -5.97 -3.16 -2.61
C TYR A 9 -7.04 -3.98 -3.33
N SER A 10 -8.30 -3.79 -2.94
CA SER A 10 -9.43 -4.35 -3.65
C SER A 10 -9.89 -3.38 -4.75
N ARG A 11 -10.17 -3.90 -5.94
CA ARG A 11 -10.67 -3.08 -7.04
C ARG A 11 -11.97 -2.38 -6.71
N LYS A 12 -12.74 -2.92 -5.78
CA LYS A 12 -13.97 -2.28 -5.32
C LYS A 12 -13.69 -0.93 -4.67
N ASP A 13 -12.45 -0.72 -4.20
CA ASP A 13 -12.03 0.52 -3.54
C ASP A 13 -11.21 1.41 -4.47
N PHE A 14 -11.25 1.18 -5.77
CA PHE A 14 -10.38 1.87 -6.73
C PHE A 14 -10.41 3.38 -6.59
N ASP A 15 -11.60 3.97 -6.50
CA ASP A 15 -11.72 5.42 -6.44
C ASP A 15 -11.05 5.99 -5.20
N GLU A 16 -11.28 5.37 -4.06
CA GLU A 16 -10.70 5.82 -2.80
C GLU A 16 -9.18 5.64 -2.78
N VAL A 17 -8.72 4.50 -3.30
CA VAL A 17 -7.30 4.21 -3.36
C VAL A 17 -6.59 5.14 -4.34
N SER A 18 -7.22 5.43 -5.48
CA SER A 18 -6.67 6.39 -6.44
C SER A 18 -6.49 7.77 -5.81
N ALA A 19 -7.48 8.22 -5.05
CA ALA A 19 -7.40 9.50 -4.35
C ALA A 19 -6.27 9.50 -3.31
N LEU A 20 -6.12 8.40 -2.58
CA LEU A 20 -5.05 8.24 -1.62
C LEU A 20 -3.68 8.33 -2.30
N MET A 21 -3.52 7.66 -3.44
CA MET A 21 -2.26 7.66 -4.16
C MET A 21 -1.93 9.01 -4.75
N GLU A 22 -2.94 9.74 -5.24
CA GLU A 22 -2.73 11.10 -5.73
C GLU A 22 -2.27 12.03 -4.60
N ALA A 23 -2.85 11.87 -3.41
CA ALA A 23 -2.43 12.65 -2.26
C ALA A 23 -0.96 12.38 -1.89
N ILE A 24 -0.57 11.11 -1.91
CA ILE A 24 0.82 10.73 -1.62
C ILE A 24 1.76 11.26 -2.71
N ARG A 25 1.36 11.15 -3.97
CA ARG A 25 2.19 11.57 -5.09
C ARG A 25 2.42 13.08 -5.11
N LYS A 26 1.46 13.87 -4.62
CA LYS A 26 1.64 15.31 -4.49
C LYS A 26 2.74 15.65 -3.51
N GLU A 27 2.85 14.88 -2.44
CA GLU A 27 3.90 15.08 -1.42
C GLU A 27 5.24 14.54 -1.87
N ILE A 28 5.23 13.47 -2.66
CA ILE A 28 6.44 12.79 -3.11
C ILE A 28 6.38 12.58 -4.62
N PRO A 29 6.66 13.64 -5.41
CA PRO A 29 6.64 13.52 -6.86
C PRO A 29 7.69 12.53 -7.33
N GLY A 30 7.33 11.75 -8.32
CA GLY A 30 8.25 10.75 -8.84
C GLY A 30 8.25 9.45 -8.06
N LEU A 31 7.42 9.33 -7.03
CA LEU A 31 7.27 8.06 -6.32
C LEU A 31 6.78 7.00 -7.30
N SER A 32 7.54 5.93 -7.42
CA SER A 32 7.22 4.85 -8.34
C SER A 32 6.32 3.85 -7.63
N MET A 33 5.10 3.67 -8.15
CA MET A 33 4.12 2.79 -7.53
C MET A 33 3.65 1.75 -8.52
N TRP A 34 3.58 0.50 -8.08
CA TRP A 34 2.94 -0.55 -8.85
C TRP A 34 1.48 -0.59 -8.45
N PHE A 35 0.60 -0.34 -9.40
CA PHE A 35 -0.82 -0.18 -9.14
C PHE A 35 -1.59 -0.75 -10.33
N ASP A 36 -2.26 -1.85 -10.10
CA ASP A 36 -3.00 -2.54 -11.15
C ASP A 36 -4.33 -1.84 -11.41
N VAL A 37 -4.35 -1.00 -12.44
CA VAL A 37 -5.52 -0.20 -12.79
C VAL A 37 -6.52 -0.99 -13.62
N ASN A 38 -6.03 -1.84 -14.50
CA ASN A 38 -6.86 -2.48 -15.52
C ASN A 38 -7.27 -3.89 -15.18
N GLY A 39 -6.83 -4.40 -14.07
CA GLY A 39 -7.04 -5.79 -13.78
C GLY A 39 -6.24 -6.66 -14.74
N ILE A 40 -5.21 -7.26 -14.24
CA ILE A 40 -4.46 -8.20 -15.04
C ILE A 40 -5.40 -9.34 -15.40
N GLU A 41 -5.50 -9.63 -16.68
CA GLU A 41 -6.32 -10.74 -17.10
C GLU A 41 -5.76 -12.03 -16.50
N SER A 42 -6.67 -12.88 -16.06
CA SER A 42 -6.28 -14.15 -15.51
C SER A 42 -5.51 -14.95 -16.55
N GLY A 43 -4.37 -15.44 -16.17
CA GLY A 43 -3.54 -16.25 -17.03
C GLY A 43 -2.38 -16.76 -16.23
N ASP A 44 -1.58 -17.62 -16.82
CA ASP A 44 -0.48 -18.25 -16.13
C ASP A 44 0.56 -17.25 -15.63
N ASP A 45 0.66 -16.09 -16.30
CA ASP A 45 1.63 -15.06 -15.94
C ASP A 45 1.17 -14.11 -14.85
N PHE A 46 -0.09 -14.16 -14.46
CA PHE A 46 -0.67 -13.21 -13.50
C PHE A 46 0.07 -13.27 -12.16
N GLU A 47 0.16 -14.46 -11.61
CA GLU A 47 0.81 -14.63 -10.30
C GLU A 47 2.28 -14.26 -10.36
N GLU A 48 2.97 -14.61 -11.44
CA GLU A 48 4.37 -14.26 -11.59
C GLU A 48 4.59 -12.77 -11.67
N LYS A 49 3.72 -12.05 -12.37
CA LYS A 49 3.80 -10.59 -12.45
C LYS A 49 3.62 -9.94 -11.09
N ILE A 50 2.66 -10.44 -10.31
CA ILE A 50 2.43 -9.94 -8.95
C ILE A 50 3.66 -10.20 -8.09
N ILE A 51 4.19 -11.40 -8.11
CA ILE A 51 5.36 -11.77 -7.33
C ILE A 51 6.55 -10.90 -7.71
N ASP A 52 6.80 -10.72 -9.00
CA ASP A 52 7.89 -9.88 -9.48
C ASP A 52 7.73 -8.43 -9.02
N ALA A 53 6.51 -7.91 -9.08
CA ALA A 53 6.23 -6.55 -8.66
C ALA A 53 6.49 -6.37 -7.15
N ILE A 54 6.07 -7.32 -6.33
CA ILE A 54 6.33 -7.27 -4.90
C ILE A 54 7.83 -7.38 -4.63
N ASP A 55 8.50 -8.33 -5.25
CA ASP A 55 9.94 -8.53 -5.06
C ASP A 55 10.75 -7.30 -5.43
N ASN A 56 10.30 -6.56 -6.46
CA ASN A 56 11.00 -5.38 -6.94
C ASN A 56 10.52 -4.08 -6.30
N SER A 57 9.66 -4.16 -5.30
CA SER A 57 9.19 -2.99 -4.55
C SER A 57 9.95 -2.87 -3.24
N SER A 58 10.15 -1.63 -2.79
CA SER A 58 10.82 -1.40 -1.51
C SER A 58 9.92 -1.76 -0.35
N PHE A 59 8.62 -1.51 -0.49
CA PHE A 59 7.64 -1.88 0.53
C PHE A 59 6.27 -2.05 -0.10
N LEU A 60 5.36 -2.64 0.68
CA LEU A 60 3.98 -2.88 0.25
C LEU A 60 3.05 -2.01 1.08
N LEU A 61 2.23 -1.19 0.41
CA LEU A 61 1.17 -0.43 1.06
C LEU A 61 -0.11 -1.25 0.95
N PHE A 62 -0.67 -1.59 2.10
CA PHE A 62 -1.90 -2.39 2.16
C PHE A 62 -3.08 -1.45 2.45
N ALA A 63 -3.93 -1.23 1.45
CA ALA A 63 -5.13 -0.41 1.61
C ALA A 63 -6.22 -1.25 2.27
N LEU A 64 -6.39 -1.05 3.57
CA LEU A 64 -7.31 -1.83 4.39
C LEU A 64 -8.74 -1.35 4.24
N SER A 65 -9.60 -2.26 3.84
CA SER A 65 -11.05 -2.05 3.78
C SER A 65 -11.71 -3.39 4.03
N ASP A 66 -13.03 -3.38 4.22
CA ASP A 66 -13.77 -4.64 4.32
C ASP A 66 -13.58 -5.45 3.04
N ASN A 67 -13.54 -4.78 1.90
CA ASN A 67 -13.35 -5.46 0.62
C ASN A 67 -11.97 -6.11 0.51
N SER A 68 -10.92 -5.37 0.86
CA SER A 68 -9.56 -5.91 0.72
C SER A 68 -9.29 -7.01 1.74
N LEU A 69 -9.84 -6.89 2.94
CA LEU A 69 -9.68 -7.90 3.98
C LEU A 69 -10.39 -9.22 3.62
N ASP A 70 -11.42 -9.15 2.80
CA ASP A 70 -12.13 -10.33 2.32
C ASP A 70 -11.56 -10.90 1.02
N SER A 71 -10.60 -10.20 0.42
CA SER A 71 -10.03 -10.59 -0.87
C SER A 71 -8.93 -11.64 -0.68
N GLU A 72 -9.10 -12.79 -1.31
CA GLU A 72 -8.05 -13.83 -1.28
C GLU A 72 -6.78 -13.36 -1.95
N TRP A 73 -6.89 -12.60 -3.05
CA TRP A 73 -5.71 -12.07 -3.73
C TRP A 73 -4.94 -11.10 -2.85
N THR A 74 -5.63 -10.17 -2.23
CA THR A 74 -5.01 -9.20 -1.34
C THR A 74 -4.29 -9.91 -0.20
N LYS A 75 -4.94 -10.91 0.38
CA LYS A 75 -4.35 -11.69 1.46
C LYS A 75 -3.07 -12.40 1.00
N LYS A 76 -3.10 -13.01 -0.19
CA LYS A 76 -1.91 -13.66 -0.74
C LYS A 76 -0.76 -12.69 -0.95
N GLU A 77 -1.04 -11.51 -1.49
CA GLU A 77 -0.04 -10.48 -1.72
C GLU A 77 0.62 -10.04 -0.41
N VAL A 78 -0.21 -9.74 0.57
CA VAL A 78 0.27 -9.26 1.87
C VAL A 78 1.07 -10.35 2.58
N MET A 79 0.60 -11.58 2.55
CA MET A 79 1.30 -12.69 3.20
C MET A 79 2.62 -13.01 2.51
N TYR A 80 2.66 -12.95 1.19
CA TYR A 80 3.90 -13.14 0.47
C TYR A 80 4.94 -12.08 0.86
N ALA A 81 4.51 -10.82 0.88
CA ALA A 81 5.39 -9.73 1.28
C ALA A 81 5.90 -9.92 2.70
N LYS A 82 5.02 -10.30 3.62
CA LYS A 82 5.39 -10.55 5.00
C LYS A 82 6.42 -11.68 5.11
N ASN A 83 6.16 -12.79 4.42
CA ASN A 83 7.01 -13.97 4.50
C ASN A 83 8.38 -13.76 3.88
N THR A 84 8.51 -12.82 2.95
CA THR A 84 9.79 -12.49 2.34
C THR A 84 10.49 -11.31 3.01
N GLY A 85 9.98 -10.86 4.15
CA GLY A 85 10.62 -9.78 4.92
C GLY A 85 10.39 -8.39 4.38
N LYS A 86 9.43 -8.21 3.48
CA LYS A 86 9.10 -6.91 2.93
C LYS A 86 8.38 -6.05 3.97
N ARG A 87 8.69 -4.76 4.02
CA ARG A 87 7.98 -3.84 4.92
C ARG A 87 6.56 -3.65 4.43
N ILE A 88 5.61 -3.79 5.35
CA ILE A 88 4.20 -3.61 5.05
C ILE A 88 3.69 -2.37 5.78
N VAL A 89 3.01 -1.51 5.04
CA VAL A 89 2.45 -0.26 5.55
C VAL A 89 0.93 -0.36 5.45
N PRO A 90 0.23 -0.64 6.55
CA PRO A 90 -1.23 -0.73 6.49
C PRO A 90 -1.85 0.66 6.58
N VAL A 91 -2.75 0.95 5.65
CA VAL A 91 -3.48 2.23 5.60
C VAL A 91 -4.96 1.93 5.62
N LEU A 92 -5.63 2.39 6.69
CA LEU A 92 -7.07 2.19 6.85
C LEU A 92 -7.84 3.13 5.93
N LEU A 93 -8.67 2.57 5.08
CA LEU A 93 -9.60 3.34 4.29
C LEU A 93 -10.81 3.69 5.15
N LYS A 94 -11.61 4.66 4.68
CA LYS A 94 -12.76 5.15 5.43
C LYS A 94 -13.72 4.01 5.75
N GLY A 95 -14.06 3.87 7.02
CA GLY A 95 -15.03 2.88 7.46
C GLY A 95 -14.51 1.46 7.57
N ALA A 96 -13.24 1.23 7.34
CA ALA A 96 -12.66 -0.10 7.42
C ALA A 96 -12.67 -0.63 8.86
N GLN A 97 -12.95 -1.93 9.00
CA GLN A 97 -12.87 -2.62 10.28
C GLN A 97 -11.87 -3.76 10.18
N LEU A 98 -10.98 -3.84 11.16
CA LEU A 98 -9.95 -4.86 11.14
C LEU A 98 -10.55 -6.24 11.42
N LYS A 99 -10.11 -7.21 10.65
CA LYS A 99 -10.57 -8.59 10.79
C LYS A 99 -9.56 -9.43 11.54
N SER A 100 -10.04 -10.52 12.10
CA SER A 100 -9.23 -11.36 12.98
C SER A 100 -7.95 -11.87 12.33
N TRP A 101 -7.98 -12.26 11.04
CA TRP A 101 -6.76 -12.76 10.41
C TRP A 101 -5.69 -11.67 10.33
N PHE A 102 -6.11 -10.43 10.04
CA PHE A 102 -5.17 -9.32 9.99
C PHE A 102 -4.60 -9.04 11.38
N LEU A 103 -5.47 -8.97 12.38
CA LEU A 103 -5.03 -8.74 13.77
C LEU A 103 -4.10 -9.84 14.25
N PHE A 104 -4.38 -11.08 13.87
CA PHE A 104 -3.54 -12.20 14.25
C PHE A 104 -2.12 -12.08 13.67
N LYS A 105 -2.02 -11.65 12.41
CA LYS A 105 -0.75 -11.56 11.70
C LYS A 105 -0.01 -10.25 11.93
N PHE A 106 -0.73 -9.16 12.18
CA PHE A 106 -0.18 -7.81 12.23
C PHE A 106 -0.61 -7.03 13.47
N SER A 107 -0.88 -7.73 14.56
CA SER A 107 -1.44 -7.12 15.77
C SER A 107 -0.59 -5.99 16.36
N THR A 108 0.71 -5.99 16.09
CA THR A 108 1.61 -4.97 16.62
C THR A 108 1.93 -3.88 15.58
N THR A 109 1.32 -3.95 14.40
CA THR A 109 1.60 -3.01 13.33
C THR A 109 0.71 -1.78 13.47
N ASP A 110 1.33 -0.60 13.46
CA ASP A 110 0.57 0.65 13.49
C ASP A 110 -0.09 0.89 12.15
N CYS A 111 -1.40 1.11 12.18
CA CYS A 111 -2.15 1.41 10.97
C CYS A 111 -2.23 2.92 10.79
N ILE A 112 -2.11 3.36 9.55
CA ILE A 112 -2.29 4.76 9.18
C ILE A 112 -3.77 4.94 8.81
N ASP A 113 -4.43 5.89 9.45
CA ASP A 113 -5.81 6.23 9.12
C ASP A 113 -5.81 7.25 7.99
N SER A 114 -6.30 6.86 6.81
CA SER A 114 -6.27 7.70 5.62
C SER A 114 -7.13 8.96 5.76
N THR A 115 -8.06 8.98 6.72
CA THR A 115 -8.90 10.15 6.97
C THR A 115 -8.29 11.11 8.00
N ASN A 116 -7.17 10.73 8.59
CA ASN A 116 -6.48 11.53 9.60
C ASN A 116 -5.29 12.24 8.98
N ARG A 117 -5.36 13.56 8.94
CA ARG A 117 -4.33 14.39 8.31
C ARG A 117 -2.94 14.16 8.91
N ILE A 118 -2.87 14.07 10.23
CA ILE A 118 -1.59 13.88 10.92
C ILE A 118 -0.99 12.53 10.59
N HIS A 119 -1.83 11.49 10.52
CA HIS A 119 -1.38 10.16 10.10
C HIS A 119 -0.84 10.19 8.67
N MET A 120 -1.52 10.91 7.78
CA MET A 120 -1.09 10.99 6.38
C MET A 120 0.24 11.74 6.25
N GLU A 121 0.42 12.81 7.01
CA GLU A 121 1.69 13.53 7.04
C GLU A 121 2.83 12.63 7.54
N LYS A 122 2.57 11.85 8.58
CA LYS A 122 3.54 10.91 9.10
C LYS A 122 3.87 9.84 8.07
N LEU A 123 2.86 9.34 7.36
CA LEU A 123 3.06 8.35 6.30
C LEU A 123 4.00 8.90 5.24
N CYS A 124 3.73 10.08 4.72
CA CYS A 124 4.55 10.67 3.66
C CYS A 124 5.99 10.92 4.13
N ARG A 125 6.16 11.35 5.36
CA ARG A 125 7.49 11.52 5.95
C ARG A 125 8.24 10.19 6.01
N ASN A 126 7.57 9.15 6.50
CA ASN A 126 8.18 7.82 6.60
C ASN A 126 8.55 7.27 5.23
N LEU A 127 7.65 7.40 4.25
CA LEU A 127 7.92 6.94 2.90
C LEU A 127 9.14 7.66 2.31
N SER A 128 9.22 8.96 2.50
CA SER A 128 10.36 9.74 2.00
C SER A 128 11.67 9.28 2.64
N ASP A 129 11.65 9.05 3.94
CA ASP A 129 12.85 8.60 4.66
C ASP A 129 13.29 7.23 4.17
N TRP A 130 12.35 6.30 4.00
CA TRP A 130 12.66 4.93 3.60
C TRP A 130 13.20 4.82 2.19
N ILE A 131 12.78 5.71 1.29
CA ILE A 131 13.25 5.69 -0.10
C ILE A 131 14.34 6.73 -0.37
N GLY A 132 14.73 7.51 0.66
CA GLY A 132 15.77 8.51 0.52
C GLY A 132 15.37 9.77 -0.25
N ARG A 133 14.06 10.02 -0.37
CA ARG A 133 13.53 11.21 -1.03
C ARG A 133 12.90 12.14 -0.02
N LYS A 134 12.92 13.44 -0.35
CA LYS A 134 12.28 14.44 0.50
C LYS A 134 10.89 14.79 -0.04
N PRO A 135 9.89 15.03 0.84
CA PRO A 135 8.60 15.51 0.39
C PRO A 135 8.74 16.83 -0.34
N VAL A 136 7.81 17.09 -1.27
CA VAL A 136 7.78 18.32 -2.03
C VAL A 136 7.45 19.52 -1.16
N ILE A 137 6.58 19.29 -0.20
CA ILE A 137 6.19 20.38 0.71
C ILE A 137 7.35 20.64 1.62
N THR A 138 7.97 21.79 1.42
CA THR A 138 8.99 22.24 2.33
C THR A 138 8.36 22.52 3.66
N PRO A 139 8.95 22.02 4.72
CA PRO A 139 8.48 22.42 6.04
C PRO A 139 8.59 23.94 6.14
N SER A 140 7.53 24.57 6.58
CA SER A 140 7.54 25.99 6.81
C SER A 140 8.53 26.31 7.94
N GLY A 141 9.56 26.88 7.57
CA GLY A 141 10.65 27.19 8.52
C GLY A 141 11.78 26.27 8.37
#